data_73ed2d4a32703e73a45a19898f623476
#
_entry.id   73ed2d4a32703e73a45a19898f623476
#
_cell.length_a   1.000
_cell.length_b   1.000
_cell.length_c   1.000
_cell.angle_alpha   90.00
_cell.angle_beta   90.00
_cell.angle_gamma   90.00
#
_symmetry.space_group_name_H-M   'P 1'
#
loop_
_entity.id
_entity.type
_entity.pdbx_description
1 polymer ?
#
loop_
_entity_poly.entity_id
_entity_poly.type
_entity_poly.pdbx_seq_one_letter_code
_entity_poly.pdbx_strand_id
1 'polypeptide(L)'
;EARMARLKREEMEGQLIRVSAVETAWASSLAAAREHLLQVASRLAPLLAAETDPLKIDQMLHEEHTQALQLLAGANASSAEGANA
;
A
#
# COMPACT_ATOMS: atom_id res chain seq x y z
N GLU A 1 -1.62 -41.88 -2.73
CA GLU A 1 -1.06 -42.33 -1.46
C GLU A 1 -1.21 -41.29 -0.36
N ALA A 2 -1.34 -41.75 0.87
CA ALA A 2 -1.55 -40.87 2.03
C ALA A 2 -0.38 -39.90 2.27
N ARG A 3 0.83 -40.34 1.99
CA ARG A 3 2.05 -39.54 2.17
C ARG A 3 2.08 -38.33 1.23
N MET A 4 1.77 -38.54 -0.04
CA MET A 4 1.74 -37.45 -1.02
C MET A 4 0.58 -36.48 -0.77
N ALA A 5 -0.57 -37.00 -0.35
CA ALA A 5 -1.73 -36.17 0.00
C ALA A 5 -1.40 -35.25 1.18
N ARG A 6 -0.65 -35.74 2.18
CA ARG A 6 -0.26 -34.96 3.35
C ARG A 6 0.73 -33.86 2.97
N LEU A 7 1.73 -34.17 2.16
CA LEU A 7 2.72 -33.18 1.68
C LEU A 7 2.05 -32.07 0.87
N LYS A 8 1.11 -32.45 0.02
CA LYS A 8 0.35 -31.50 -0.79
C LYS A 8 -0.51 -30.60 0.07
N ARG A 9 -1.12 -31.14 1.14
CA ARG A 9 -1.93 -30.38 2.08
C ARG A 9 -1.07 -29.36 2.84
N GLU A 10 0.08 -29.77 3.33
CA GLU A 10 1.01 -28.89 4.03
C GLU A 10 1.47 -27.74 3.14
N GLU A 11 1.73 -28.02 1.86
CA GLU A 11 2.09 -27.02 0.87
C GLU A 11 0.96 -26.00 0.66
N MET A 12 -0.28 -26.47 0.54
CA MET A 12 -1.45 -25.63 0.35
C MET A 12 -1.71 -24.77 1.60
N GLU A 13 -1.54 -25.30 2.79
CA GLU A 13 -1.67 -24.55 4.04
C GLU A 13 -0.61 -23.43 4.11
N GLY A 14 0.61 -23.70 3.68
CA GLY A 14 1.67 -22.71 3.62
C GLY A 14 1.34 -21.59 2.63
N GLN A 15 0.75 -21.92 1.49
CA GLN A 15 0.31 -20.94 0.50
C GLN A 15 -0.81 -20.05 1.04
N LEU A 16 -1.77 -20.62 1.76
CA LEU A 16 -2.86 -19.87 2.39
C LEU A 16 -2.34 -18.86 3.41
N ILE A 17 -1.36 -19.24 4.23
CA ILE A 17 -0.72 -18.36 5.20
C ILE A 17 -0.02 -17.19 4.50
N ARG A 18 0.69 -17.45 3.40
CA ARG A 18 1.38 -16.40 2.62
C ARG A 18 0.38 -15.42 1.99
N VAL A 19 -0.71 -15.93 1.41
CA VAL A 19 -1.77 -15.10 0.83
C VAL A 19 -2.38 -14.22 1.91
N SER A 20 -2.68 -14.77 3.08
CA SER A 20 -3.23 -14.02 4.21
C SER A 20 -2.28 -12.90 4.66
N ALA A 21 -0.97 -13.18 4.73
CA ALA A 21 0.03 -12.17 5.08
C ALA A 21 0.10 -11.05 4.04
N VAL A 22 0.04 -11.39 2.75
CA VAL A 22 0.02 -10.43 1.65
C VAL A 22 -1.23 -9.56 1.71
N GLU A 23 -2.40 -10.16 1.93
CA GLU A 23 -3.65 -9.43 2.05
C GLU A 23 -3.62 -8.45 3.22
N THR A 24 -3.05 -8.86 4.37
CA THR A 24 -2.91 -7.99 5.53
C THR A 24 -1.99 -6.81 5.23
N ALA A 25 -0.85 -7.05 4.57
CA ALA A 25 0.09 -6.00 4.17
C ALA A 25 -0.57 -5.00 3.21
N TRP A 26 -1.30 -5.49 2.22
CA TRP A 26 -2.05 -4.65 1.29
C TRP A 26 -3.11 -3.82 2.00
N ALA A 27 -3.89 -4.45 2.87
CA ALA A 27 -4.94 -3.76 3.62
C ALA A 27 -4.36 -2.63 4.48
N SER A 28 -3.24 -2.87 5.16
CA SER A 28 -2.55 -1.86 5.97
C SER A 28 -2.06 -0.69 5.14
N SER A 29 -1.45 -0.96 3.97
CA SER A 29 -0.94 0.09 3.10
C SER A 29 -2.04 0.86 2.40
N LEU A 30 -3.12 0.18 2.01
CA LEU A 30 -4.30 0.84 1.46
C LEU A 30 -4.95 1.74 2.49
N ALA A 31 -5.05 1.30 3.75
CA ALA A 31 -5.58 2.11 4.84
C ALA A 31 -4.70 3.34 5.09
N ALA A 32 -3.37 3.19 5.07
CA ALA A 32 -2.44 4.29 5.24
C ALA A 32 -2.53 5.29 4.09
N ALA A 33 -2.60 4.82 2.85
CA ALA A 33 -2.76 5.67 1.68
C ALA A 33 -4.10 6.41 1.69
N ARG A 34 -5.17 5.70 2.05
CA ARG A 34 -6.51 6.27 2.18
C ARG A 34 -6.53 7.38 3.22
N GLU A 35 -5.97 7.14 4.40
CA GLU A 35 -5.88 8.12 5.47
C GLU A 35 -5.10 9.34 5.04
N HIS A 36 -3.97 9.15 4.37
CA HIS A 36 -3.15 10.23 3.82
C HIS A 36 -3.98 11.09 2.84
N LEU A 37 -4.68 10.44 1.90
CA LEU A 37 -5.49 11.14 0.90
C LEU A 37 -6.65 11.92 1.54
N LEU A 38 -7.27 11.36 2.57
CA LEU A 38 -8.36 12.05 3.28
C LEU A 38 -7.88 13.29 4.03
N GLN A 39 -6.64 13.27 4.52
CA GLN A 39 -6.05 14.40 5.23
C GLN A 39 -5.49 15.46 4.31
N VAL A 40 -5.14 15.11 3.07
CA VAL A 40 -4.54 16.03 2.09
C VAL A 40 -5.40 17.27 1.88
N ALA A 41 -6.68 17.09 1.68
CA ALA A 41 -7.59 18.21 1.40
C ALA A 41 -7.60 19.24 2.53
N SER A 42 -7.71 18.78 3.77
CA SER A 42 -7.73 19.66 4.93
C SER A 42 -6.41 20.36 5.18
N ARG A 43 -5.31 19.64 4.95
CA ARG A 43 -3.96 20.17 5.17
C ARG A 43 -3.54 21.14 4.09
N LEU A 44 -3.87 20.84 2.82
CA LEU A 44 -3.49 21.68 1.69
C LEU A 44 -4.41 22.85 1.42
N ALA A 45 -5.69 22.74 1.79
CA ALA A 45 -6.67 23.78 1.47
C ALA A 45 -6.21 25.20 1.82
N PRO A 46 -5.71 25.50 3.04
CA PRO A 46 -5.25 26.83 3.36
C PRO A 46 -3.99 27.24 2.58
N LEU A 47 -3.13 26.28 2.26
CA LEU A 47 -1.90 26.55 1.49
C LEU A 47 -2.25 26.85 0.04
N LEU A 48 -3.17 26.09 -0.56
CA LEU A 48 -3.62 26.30 -1.92
C LEU A 48 -4.40 27.61 -2.08
N ALA A 49 -5.19 27.96 -1.07
CA ALA A 49 -5.94 29.23 -1.08
C ALA A 49 -5.03 30.46 -1.07
N ALA A 50 -3.84 30.32 -0.45
CA ALA A 50 -2.85 31.40 -0.38
C ALA A 50 -1.94 31.45 -1.61
N GLU A 51 -1.91 30.39 -2.43
CA GLU A 51 -1.01 30.29 -3.57
C GLU A 51 -1.72 30.68 -4.87
N THR A 52 -1.11 31.57 -5.63
CA THR A 52 -1.65 32.04 -6.92
C THR A 52 -0.90 31.53 -8.12
N ASP A 53 0.27 30.90 -7.92
CA ASP A 53 1.07 30.36 -9.02
C ASP A 53 0.62 28.92 -9.33
N PRO A 54 0.06 28.67 -10.54
CA PRO A 54 -0.36 27.32 -10.91
C PRO A 54 0.74 26.29 -10.87
N LEU A 55 1.97 26.67 -11.16
CA LEU A 55 3.11 25.78 -11.14
C LEU A 55 3.42 25.28 -9.72
N LYS A 56 3.35 26.18 -8.75
CA LYS A 56 3.54 25.82 -7.34
C LYS A 56 2.42 24.92 -6.84
N ILE A 57 1.17 25.20 -7.24
CA ILE A 57 0.02 24.37 -6.90
C ILE A 57 0.22 22.95 -7.46
N ASP A 58 0.65 22.84 -8.70
CA ASP A 58 0.94 21.56 -9.34
C ASP A 58 2.01 20.77 -8.57
N GLN A 59 3.09 21.43 -8.19
CA GLN A 59 4.16 20.82 -7.42
C GLN A 59 3.68 20.32 -6.06
N MET A 60 2.86 21.11 -5.36
CA MET A 60 2.30 20.73 -4.06
C MET A 60 1.43 19.49 -4.18
N LEU A 61 0.55 19.44 -5.17
CA LEU A 61 -0.32 18.30 -5.42
C LEU A 61 0.48 17.08 -5.86
N HIS A 62 1.47 17.27 -6.72
CA HIS A 62 2.32 16.18 -7.19
C HIS A 62 3.08 15.52 -6.04
N GLU A 63 3.62 16.31 -5.13
CA GLU A 63 4.33 15.82 -3.96
C GLU A 63 3.42 14.94 -3.08
N GLU A 64 2.19 15.38 -2.84
CA GLU A 64 1.22 14.62 -2.04
C GLU A 64 0.81 13.32 -2.72
N HIS A 65 0.59 13.35 -4.03
CA HIS A 65 0.28 12.14 -4.80
C HIS A 65 1.47 11.17 -4.78
N THR A 66 2.69 11.67 -4.89
CA THR A 66 3.89 10.85 -4.82
C THR A 66 4.01 10.15 -3.48
N GLN A 67 3.72 10.83 -2.38
CA GLN A 67 3.72 10.23 -1.05
C GLN A 67 2.68 9.10 -0.93
N ALA A 68 1.47 9.32 -1.46
CA ALA A 68 0.43 8.29 -1.46
C ALA A 68 0.87 7.05 -2.26
N LEU A 69 1.48 7.27 -3.42
CA LEU A 69 2.01 6.18 -4.25
C LEU A 69 3.15 5.43 -3.57
N GLN A 70 3.99 6.12 -2.82
CA GLN A 70 5.07 5.48 -2.05
C GLN A 70 4.51 4.57 -0.95
N LEU A 71 3.41 4.95 -0.31
CA LEU A 71 2.75 4.10 0.67
C LEU A 71 2.25 2.80 0.04
N LEU A 72 1.69 2.88 -1.17
CA LEU A 72 1.26 1.71 -1.93
C LEU A 72 2.43 0.87 -2.41
N ALA A 73 3.52 1.51 -2.85
CA ALA A 73 4.74 0.82 -3.27
C ALA A 73 5.38 0.07 -2.10
N GLY A 74 5.31 0.61 -0.89
CA GLY A 74 5.74 -0.08 0.32
C GLY A 74 5.00 -1.39 0.53
N ALA A 75 3.69 -1.43 0.25
CA ALA A 75 2.90 -2.66 0.31
C ALA A 75 3.39 -3.70 -0.69
N ASN A 76 3.66 -3.28 -1.93
CA ASN A 76 4.16 -4.16 -2.98
C ASN A 76 5.52 -4.76 -2.60
N ALA A 77 6.43 -3.95 -2.08
CA ALA A 77 7.75 -4.42 -1.64
C ALA A 77 7.63 -5.44 -0.50
N SER A 78 6.79 -5.15 0.49
CA SER A 78 6.53 -6.07 1.60
C SER A 78 5.91 -7.38 1.13
N SER A 79 4.98 -7.30 0.18
CA SER A 79 4.35 -8.47 -0.42
C SER A 79 5.35 -9.32 -1.17
N ALA A 80 6.25 -8.71 -1.94
CA ALA A 80 7.29 -9.40 -2.69
C ALA A 80 8.29 -10.11 -1.75
N GLU A 81 8.69 -9.45 -0.68
CA GLU A 81 9.58 -10.03 0.34
C GLU A 81 8.89 -11.21 1.03
N GLY A 82 7.62 -11.08 1.39
CA GLY A 82 6.84 -12.15 1.99
C GLY A 82 6.68 -13.35 1.07
N ALA A 83 6.55 -13.13 -0.23
CA ALA A 83 6.41 -14.20 -1.22
C ALA A 83 7.71 -14.99 -1.39
N ASN A 84 8.86 -14.39 -1.14
CA ASN A 84 10.18 -15.02 -1.28
C ASN A 84 10.66 -15.69 0.02
N ALA A 85 10.01 -15.42 1.11
CA ALA A 85 10.32 -16.05 2.38
C ALA A 85 9.62 -17.39 2.53
#